data_b77368e5909e06913a3bba85b3100293
#
_entry.id   b77368e5909e06913a3bba85b3100293
#
_cell.length_a   1.000
_cell.length_b   1.000
_cell.length_c   1.000
_cell.angle_alpha   90.00
_cell.angle_beta   90.00
_cell.angle_gamma   90.00
#
_symmetry.space_group_name_H-M   'P 1'
#
loop_
_entity.id
_entity.type
_entity.pdbx_description
1 polymer ?
#
loop_
_entity_poly.entity_id
_entity_poly.type
_entity_poly.pdbx_seq_one_letter_code
_entity_poly.pdbx_strand_id
1 'polypeptide(L)'
;YPTWHKEAVIDTAYDNGMCHDLMRSLKGKPFFQMESCPTSTNWQSVSKLKKPGMLFAQSMQAIAHGGEGALYFQIRQSRGASEKFHGAVIDHYGGNDTRVFKEVSRVGETLKEIRELAGTTVNSSVAMLYDWDSQWAMEDSQGPRNKGLHYLEAMLKFYRGFRKQGVNVDVIDMTCELDKYQVLALPMVYMFKEGFAKKIRSFVENGGTLITSYWSGIADDTDRCYLEGTPHGLMDVLGIRSTEIDGLYDWEENSFVPVAGNELGLDKTYTCKYLCDLVELRGARTLMTDRK
;
A
#
# COMPACT_ATOMS: atom_id res chain seq x y z
N TYR A 1 3.74 2.64 15.42
CA TYR A 1 3.09 3.90 15.10
C TYR A 1 1.95 4.16 16.03
N PRO A 2 1.85 5.36 16.54
CA PRO A 2 0.76 5.74 17.40
C PRO A 2 -0.53 5.85 16.59
N THR A 3 -1.59 5.64 17.28
CA THR A 3 -2.94 5.87 16.82
C THR A 3 -3.21 7.37 16.75
N TRP A 4 -2.66 8.03 15.73
CA TRP A 4 -2.76 9.47 15.64
C TRP A 4 -4.02 9.97 14.98
N HIS A 5 -4.71 9.15 14.27
CA HIS A 5 -5.96 9.57 13.68
C HIS A 5 -7.18 8.92 14.32
N LYS A 6 -8.29 9.54 14.06
CA LYS A 6 -9.56 9.34 14.75
C LYS A 6 -10.05 7.89 14.74
N GLU A 7 -9.75 7.13 13.66
CA GLU A 7 -10.26 5.77 13.45
C GLU A 7 -9.12 4.73 13.36
N ALA A 8 -8.07 5.00 14.01
CA ALA A 8 -6.69 4.73 13.64
C ALA A 8 -6.17 3.32 13.82
N VAL A 9 -6.74 2.43 14.61
CA VAL A 9 -5.99 1.21 14.94
C VAL A 9 -5.84 0.29 13.75
N ILE A 10 -6.93 0.02 13.06
CA ILE A 10 -6.93 -0.92 11.93
C ILE A 10 -6.32 -0.26 10.67
N ASP A 11 -6.67 0.98 10.39
CA ASP A 11 -6.15 1.68 9.22
C ASP A 11 -4.63 1.88 9.32
N THR A 12 -4.13 2.31 10.48
CA THR A 12 -2.69 2.39 10.72
C THR A 12 -2.01 1.02 10.61
N ALA A 13 -2.66 -0.05 11.02
CA ALA A 13 -2.11 -1.40 10.87
C ALA A 13 -1.97 -1.79 9.39
N TYR A 14 -2.93 -1.45 8.53
CA TYR A 14 -2.79 -1.69 7.10
C TYR A 14 -1.68 -0.85 6.47
N ASP A 15 -1.58 0.42 6.83
CA ASP A 15 -0.54 1.32 6.32
C ASP A 15 0.87 0.81 6.68
N ASN A 16 1.06 0.42 7.94
CA ASN A 16 2.31 -0.19 8.38
C ASN A 16 2.54 -1.56 7.74
N GLY A 17 1.50 -2.35 7.60
CA GLY A 17 1.56 -3.65 6.94
C GLY A 17 2.06 -3.54 5.50
N MET A 18 1.59 -2.54 4.74
CA MET A 18 2.09 -2.29 3.39
C MET A 18 3.57 -1.93 3.38
N CYS A 19 4.02 -1.09 4.32
CA CYS A 19 5.45 -0.78 4.45
C CYS A 19 6.29 -2.02 4.80
N HIS A 20 5.81 -2.89 5.68
CA HIS A 20 6.49 -4.13 6.03
C HIS A 20 6.54 -5.09 4.83
N ASP A 21 5.44 -5.25 4.12
CA ASP A 21 5.39 -6.10 2.92
C ASP A 21 6.28 -5.56 1.80
N LEU A 22 6.37 -4.23 1.62
CA LEU A 22 7.34 -3.60 0.72
C LEU A 22 8.79 -3.95 1.13
N MET A 23 9.16 -3.77 2.40
CA MET A 23 10.53 -4.06 2.86
C MET A 23 10.90 -5.53 2.67
N ARG A 24 9.97 -6.46 2.97
CA ARG A 24 10.17 -7.89 2.69
C ARG A 24 10.36 -8.15 1.19
N SER A 25 9.52 -7.55 0.36
CA SER A 25 9.49 -7.82 -1.08
C SER A 25 10.71 -7.32 -1.82
N LEU A 26 11.34 -6.21 -1.38
CA LEU A 26 12.50 -5.59 -2.03
C LEU A 26 13.64 -6.57 -2.32
N LYS A 27 13.87 -7.54 -1.45
CA LYS A 27 14.94 -8.54 -1.60
C LYS A 27 14.45 -9.97 -1.47
N GLY A 28 13.14 -10.19 -1.24
CA GLY A 28 12.61 -11.50 -0.94
C GLY A 28 13.25 -12.15 0.30
N LYS A 29 13.58 -11.34 1.29
CA LYS A 29 14.29 -11.73 2.52
C LYS A 29 13.64 -11.10 3.74
N PRO A 30 13.86 -11.69 4.94
CA PRO A 30 13.50 -11.05 6.18
C PRO A 30 14.09 -9.65 6.32
N PHE A 31 13.41 -8.78 7.05
CA PHE A 31 13.83 -7.40 7.30
C PHE A 31 13.85 -7.10 8.80
N PHE A 32 14.51 -6.00 9.19
CA PHE A 32 14.44 -5.45 10.53
C PHE A 32 13.73 -4.12 10.52
N GLN A 33 12.79 -3.94 11.44
CA GLN A 33 12.29 -2.61 11.77
C GLN A 33 13.33 -1.91 12.63
N MET A 34 14.21 -1.12 12.00
CA MET A 34 15.39 -0.54 12.63
C MET A 34 15.07 0.49 13.69
N GLU A 35 13.89 1.11 13.63
CA GLU A 35 13.42 2.05 14.64
C GLU A 35 11.93 1.90 14.89
N SER A 36 11.56 1.88 16.15
CA SER A 36 10.19 1.94 16.62
C SER A 36 10.14 2.72 17.93
N CYS A 37 9.16 3.59 18.06
CA CYS A 37 8.93 4.29 19.33
C CYS A 37 8.17 3.38 20.29
N PRO A 38 8.68 3.13 21.52
CA PRO A 38 8.00 2.24 22.45
C PRO A 38 6.74 2.83 23.06
N THR A 39 6.57 4.16 23.12
CA THR A 39 5.38 4.80 23.72
C THR A 39 4.85 5.99 22.94
N SER A 40 5.50 7.15 23.00
CA SER A 40 5.11 8.35 22.25
C SER A 40 6.31 9.01 21.62
N THR A 41 6.10 9.63 20.47
CA THR A 41 7.09 10.51 19.86
C THR A 41 7.08 11.87 20.55
N ASN A 42 7.92 12.81 20.12
CA ASN A 42 7.95 14.18 20.64
C ASN A 42 7.84 15.24 19.53
N TRP A 43 7.72 14.81 18.28
CA TRP A 43 7.78 15.69 17.10
C TRP A 43 6.43 15.87 16.38
N GLN A 44 5.39 15.22 16.86
CA GLN A 44 4.03 15.44 16.38
C GLN A 44 3.40 16.66 17.08
N SER A 45 2.45 17.33 16.44
CA SER A 45 1.66 18.41 17.06
C SER A 45 0.99 17.98 18.36
N VAL A 46 0.55 16.73 18.42
CA VAL A 46 0.11 16.02 19.62
C VAL A 46 0.72 14.63 19.64
N SER A 47 1.64 14.38 20.56
CA SER A 47 2.31 13.08 20.72
C SER A 47 1.47 12.17 21.62
N LYS A 48 0.54 11.45 21.01
CA LYS A 48 -0.37 10.56 21.72
C LYS A 48 0.35 9.30 22.19
N LEU A 49 0.11 8.90 23.45
CA LEU A 49 0.61 7.62 23.98
C LEU A 49 0.01 6.43 23.25
N LYS A 50 0.82 5.42 23.00
CA LYS A 50 0.32 4.09 22.64
C LYS A 50 -0.52 3.52 23.78
N LYS A 51 -1.69 3.00 23.46
CA LYS A 51 -2.52 2.28 24.42
C LYS A 51 -1.81 1.02 24.92
N PRO A 52 -2.13 0.54 26.12
CA PRO A 52 -1.62 -0.76 26.58
C PRO A 52 -1.87 -1.88 25.56
N GLY A 53 -0.85 -2.70 25.31
CA GLY A 53 -0.86 -3.76 24.30
C GLY A 53 -0.55 -3.33 22.88
N MET A 54 -0.59 -2.04 22.56
CA MET A 54 -0.35 -1.56 21.18
C MET A 54 1.12 -1.73 20.77
N LEU A 55 2.07 -1.55 21.67
CA LEU A 55 3.47 -1.79 21.38
C LEU A 55 3.72 -3.26 21.03
N PHE A 56 3.15 -4.17 21.82
CA PHE A 56 3.23 -5.60 21.57
C PHE A 56 2.61 -5.97 20.20
N ALA A 57 1.37 -5.53 19.94
CA ALA A 57 0.68 -5.81 18.68
C ALA A 57 1.46 -5.30 17.46
N GLN A 58 2.01 -4.09 17.53
CA GLN A 58 2.81 -3.51 16.45
C GLN A 58 4.10 -4.30 16.20
N SER A 59 4.81 -4.71 17.26
CA SER A 59 6.03 -5.49 17.14
C SER A 59 5.74 -6.88 16.55
N MET A 60 4.67 -7.54 16.99
CA MET A 60 4.25 -8.82 16.44
C MET A 60 3.73 -8.69 15.00
N GLN A 61 3.14 -7.57 14.62
CA GLN A 61 2.76 -7.32 13.24
C GLN A 61 4.00 -7.29 12.32
N ALA A 62 5.08 -6.62 12.70
CA ALA A 62 6.31 -6.62 11.92
C ALA A 62 6.85 -8.04 11.71
N ILE A 63 6.84 -8.88 12.77
CA ILE A 63 7.24 -10.29 12.67
C ILE A 63 6.30 -11.08 11.75
N ALA A 64 4.99 -10.91 11.88
CA ALA A 64 3.99 -11.59 11.04
C ALA A 64 4.11 -11.22 9.54
N HIS A 65 4.67 -10.05 9.22
CA HIS A 65 4.97 -9.62 7.86
C HIS A 65 6.36 -10.04 7.37
N GLY A 66 7.09 -10.87 8.13
CA GLY A 66 8.41 -11.39 7.75
C GLY A 66 9.59 -10.60 8.32
N GLY A 67 9.36 -9.76 9.32
CA GLY A 67 10.44 -9.13 10.08
C GLY A 67 11.08 -10.09 11.07
N GLU A 68 12.38 -9.91 11.37
CA GLU A 68 13.13 -10.74 12.32
C GLU A 68 13.40 -10.07 13.68
N GLY A 69 12.94 -8.84 13.86
CA GLY A 69 13.12 -8.14 15.11
C GLY A 69 12.49 -6.76 15.13
N ALA A 70 12.37 -6.22 16.33
CA ALA A 70 11.92 -4.85 16.56
C ALA A 70 12.97 -4.12 17.41
N LEU A 71 13.50 -3.03 16.88
CA LEU A 71 14.47 -2.18 17.57
C LEU A 71 13.76 -0.92 18.01
N TYR A 72 14.08 -0.46 19.21
CA TYR A 72 13.40 0.68 19.81
C TYR A 72 14.33 1.87 19.98
N PHE A 73 13.91 3.01 19.53
CA PHE A 73 14.47 4.29 19.95
C PHE A 73 13.60 4.85 21.06
N GLN A 74 14.10 4.95 22.29
CA GLN A 74 15.46 4.67 22.76
C GLN A 74 15.43 3.80 24.03
N ILE A 75 16.58 3.24 24.43
CA ILE A 75 16.66 2.43 25.65
C ILE A 75 16.39 3.26 26.91
N ARG A 76 16.98 4.43 27.02
CA ARG A 76 16.80 5.35 28.14
C ARG A 76 16.47 6.75 27.64
N GLN A 77 15.42 7.34 28.20
CA GLN A 77 14.95 8.66 27.83
C GLN A 77 16.01 9.74 28.15
N SER A 78 16.31 10.57 27.16
CA SER A 78 17.25 11.68 27.28
C SER A 78 16.79 12.69 28.31
N ARG A 79 17.71 13.22 29.11
CA ARG A 79 17.40 14.24 30.13
C ARG A 79 17.41 15.66 29.58
N GLY A 80 17.99 15.88 28.40
CA GLY A 80 18.14 17.18 27.76
C GLY A 80 17.93 17.12 26.26
N ALA A 81 18.20 18.22 25.59
CA ALA A 81 17.99 18.45 24.16
C ALA A 81 16.54 18.37 23.68
N SER A 82 16.33 18.46 22.37
CA SER A 82 14.99 18.51 21.76
C SER A 82 14.18 17.23 21.96
N GLU A 83 14.83 16.08 22.03
CA GLU A 83 14.20 14.77 22.16
C GLU A 83 14.04 14.26 23.60
N LYS A 84 14.22 15.13 24.60
CA LYS A 84 14.09 14.74 26.01
C LYS A 84 12.73 14.17 26.41
N PHE A 85 11.68 14.41 25.61
CA PHE A 85 10.34 13.86 25.82
C PHE A 85 9.98 12.73 24.84
N HIS A 86 10.91 12.31 23.96
CA HIS A 86 10.69 11.14 23.14
C HIS A 86 10.59 9.90 24.02
N GLY A 87 9.62 9.03 23.74
CA GLY A 87 9.41 7.83 24.52
C GLY A 87 10.62 6.88 24.49
N ALA A 88 10.80 6.15 25.57
CA ALA A 88 11.91 5.23 25.74
C ALA A 88 11.45 3.94 26.44
N VAL A 89 12.27 2.91 26.41
CA VAL A 89 12.05 1.68 27.17
C VAL A 89 12.12 1.95 28.67
N ILE A 90 13.10 2.77 29.09
CA ILE A 90 13.26 3.29 30.45
C ILE A 90 13.07 4.81 30.39
N ASP A 91 11.94 5.29 30.87
CA ASP A 91 11.60 6.70 30.86
C ASP A 91 12.07 7.45 32.10
N HIS A 92 11.74 8.76 32.20
CA HIS A 92 12.11 9.58 33.35
C HIS A 92 11.45 9.15 34.66
N TYR A 93 10.34 8.41 34.60
CA TYR A 93 9.47 8.14 35.71
C TYR A 93 9.81 6.85 36.46
N GLY A 94 10.58 5.94 35.83
CA GLY A 94 10.88 4.68 36.46
C GLY A 94 11.96 3.84 35.78
N GLY A 95 12.08 2.62 36.25
CA GLY A 95 13.00 1.60 35.75
C GLY A 95 12.26 0.45 35.07
N ASN A 96 12.44 -0.73 35.62
CA ASN A 96 11.88 -1.97 35.10
C ASN A 96 10.43 -2.26 35.55
N ASP A 97 9.83 -1.41 36.33
CA ASP A 97 8.49 -1.53 36.87
C ASP A 97 7.41 -0.85 36.02
N THR A 98 7.81 -0.01 35.04
CA THR A 98 6.89 0.71 34.17
C THR A 98 6.15 -0.21 33.20
N ARG A 99 4.99 0.24 32.75
CA ARG A 99 4.20 -0.48 31.74
C ARG A 99 5.00 -0.75 30.46
N VAL A 100 5.71 0.27 29.98
CA VAL A 100 6.47 0.18 28.71
C VAL A 100 7.57 -0.84 28.83
N PHE A 101 8.34 -0.83 29.91
CA PHE A 101 9.40 -1.83 30.14
C PHE A 101 8.84 -3.26 30.15
N LYS A 102 7.73 -3.47 30.84
CA LYS A 102 7.05 -4.78 30.88
C LYS A 102 6.54 -5.24 29.51
N GLU A 103 5.99 -4.32 28.71
CA GLU A 103 5.55 -4.65 27.34
C GLU A 103 6.74 -5.00 26.43
N VAL A 104 7.85 -4.27 26.49
CA VAL A 104 9.07 -4.60 25.74
C VAL A 104 9.65 -5.94 26.18
N SER A 105 9.69 -6.21 27.48
CA SER A 105 10.12 -7.50 28.02
C SER A 105 9.26 -8.64 27.47
N ARG A 106 7.94 -8.49 27.46
CA ARG A 106 7.01 -9.45 26.88
C ARG A 106 7.27 -9.69 25.39
N VAL A 107 7.58 -8.65 24.60
CA VAL A 107 7.99 -8.83 23.20
C VAL A 107 9.21 -9.74 23.12
N GLY A 108 10.25 -9.47 23.91
CA GLY A 108 11.47 -10.27 23.93
C GLY A 108 11.25 -11.73 24.36
N GLU A 109 10.37 -11.97 25.33
CA GLU A 109 9.98 -13.33 25.76
C GLU A 109 9.24 -14.06 24.64
N THR A 110 8.24 -13.41 24.02
CA THR A 110 7.50 -13.99 22.90
C THR A 110 8.40 -14.32 21.71
N LEU A 111 9.35 -13.43 21.37
CA LEU A 111 10.31 -13.71 20.29
C LEU A 111 11.18 -14.94 20.57
N LYS A 112 11.52 -15.22 21.84
CA LYS A 112 12.22 -16.46 22.20
C LYS A 112 11.35 -17.69 22.04
N GLU A 113 10.05 -17.57 22.36
CA GLU A 113 9.07 -18.68 22.21
C GLU A 113 8.84 -19.05 20.75
N ILE A 114 8.81 -18.06 19.84
CA ILE A 114 8.58 -18.24 18.38
C ILE A 114 9.87 -18.23 17.56
N ARG A 115 11.01 -18.51 18.16
CA ARG A 115 12.34 -18.43 17.51
C ARG A 115 12.50 -19.27 16.24
N GLU A 116 11.67 -20.29 16.07
CA GLU A 116 11.63 -21.11 14.86
C GLU A 116 11.15 -20.35 13.61
N LEU A 117 10.53 -19.19 13.79
CA LEU A 117 10.15 -18.32 12.67
C LEU A 117 11.36 -17.55 12.08
N ALA A 118 12.50 -17.51 12.78
CA ALA A 118 13.68 -16.82 12.26
C ALA A 118 14.14 -17.44 10.92
N GLY A 119 14.40 -16.59 9.93
CA GLY A 119 14.78 -17.01 8.58
C GLY A 119 13.62 -17.48 7.70
N THR A 120 12.39 -17.52 8.22
CA THR A 120 11.21 -17.86 7.41
C THR A 120 10.76 -16.66 6.54
N THR A 121 9.98 -16.94 5.52
CA THR A 121 9.40 -15.91 4.64
C THR A 121 7.89 -16.03 4.60
N VAL A 122 7.22 -14.95 4.22
CA VAL A 122 5.79 -14.94 3.94
C VAL A 122 5.60 -15.15 2.44
N ASN A 123 4.86 -16.19 2.06
CA ASN A 123 4.52 -16.43 0.68
C ASN A 123 3.30 -15.61 0.26
N SER A 124 3.35 -15.07 -0.96
CA SER A 124 2.24 -14.36 -1.57
C SER A 124 2.05 -14.80 -3.02
N SER A 125 0.80 -15.04 -3.42
CA SER A 125 0.39 -15.24 -4.80
C SER A 125 -0.12 -13.95 -5.45
N VAL A 126 -0.16 -12.86 -4.71
CA VAL A 126 -0.58 -11.53 -5.16
C VAL A 126 0.59 -10.58 -5.12
N ALA A 127 0.84 -9.91 -6.23
CA ALA A 127 1.75 -8.78 -6.32
C ALA A 127 0.96 -7.47 -6.51
N MET A 128 1.41 -6.43 -5.86
CA MET A 128 0.95 -5.06 -6.10
C MET A 128 2.16 -4.20 -6.46
N LEU A 129 2.08 -3.51 -7.59
CA LEU A 129 3.19 -2.73 -8.09
C LEU A 129 3.23 -1.36 -7.44
N TYR A 130 4.39 -0.98 -6.92
CA TYR A 130 4.70 0.36 -6.46
C TYR A 130 5.84 0.93 -7.29
N ASP A 131 5.62 2.09 -7.92
CA ASP A 131 6.63 2.76 -8.75
C ASP A 131 6.84 4.20 -8.28
N TRP A 132 8.04 4.48 -7.79
CA TRP A 132 8.42 5.80 -7.31
C TRP A 132 8.43 6.86 -8.42
N ASP A 133 8.85 6.49 -9.63
CA ASP A 133 8.90 7.43 -10.76
C ASP A 133 7.49 7.85 -11.17
N SER A 134 6.53 6.90 -11.18
CA SER A 134 5.11 7.21 -11.38
C SER A 134 4.57 8.18 -10.32
N GLN A 135 4.95 7.98 -9.05
CA GLN A 135 4.54 8.89 -7.97
C GLN A 135 5.08 10.29 -8.19
N TRP A 136 6.38 10.42 -8.43
CA TRP A 136 7.03 11.73 -8.61
C TRP A 136 6.54 12.44 -9.87
N ALA A 137 6.38 11.72 -10.99
CA ALA A 137 5.84 12.28 -12.21
C ALA A 137 4.42 12.82 -12.02
N MET A 138 3.54 12.10 -11.32
CA MET A 138 2.19 12.57 -10.99
C MET A 138 2.17 13.78 -10.05
N GLU A 139 3.14 13.87 -9.13
CA GLU A 139 3.26 15.00 -8.20
C GLU A 139 3.75 16.28 -8.92
N ASP A 140 4.55 16.14 -9.99
CA ASP A 140 5.11 17.25 -10.78
C ASP A 140 4.21 17.64 -11.97
N SER A 141 3.45 16.70 -12.53
CA SER A 141 2.62 16.91 -13.71
C SER A 141 1.42 17.83 -13.45
N GLN A 142 1.03 18.55 -14.50
CA GLN A 142 -0.27 19.23 -14.55
C GLN A 142 -1.20 18.47 -15.49
N GLY A 143 -2.26 17.94 -14.94
CA GLY A 143 -3.18 17.07 -15.66
C GLY A 143 -4.64 17.52 -15.58
N PRO A 144 -5.57 16.65 -15.89
CA PRO A 144 -7.01 16.95 -15.77
C PRO A 144 -7.40 17.35 -14.34
N ARG A 145 -6.58 16.98 -13.35
CA ARG A 145 -6.76 17.35 -11.96
C ARG A 145 -5.39 17.52 -11.28
N ASN A 146 -5.13 18.70 -10.71
CA ASN A 146 -3.84 19.04 -10.09
C ASN A 146 -3.87 18.92 -8.55
N LYS A 147 -4.96 18.44 -7.96
CA LYS A 147 -5.11 18.23 -6.51
C LYS A 147 -5.82 16.94 -6.22
N GLY A 148 -5.38 16.24 -5.17
CA GLY A 148 -6.06 15.06 -4.67
C GLY A 148 -5.75 13.77 -5.43
N LEU A 149 -4.81 13.78 -6.37
CA LEU A 149 -4.24 12.57 -6.93
C LEU A 149 -3.17 12.06 -5.99
N HIS A 150 -3.57 11.19 -5.08
CA HIS A 150 -2.67 10.63 -4.08
C HIS A 150 -2.35 9.18 -4.43
N TYR A 151 -1.21 8.97 -5.07
CA TYR A 151 -0.75 7.63 -5.48
C TYR A 151 -0.73 6.65 -4.31
N LEU A 152 -0.12 7.05 -3.20
CA LEU A 152 -0.05 6.22 -2.00
C LEU A 152 -1.44 5.86 -1.43
N GLU A 153 -2.42 6.78 -1.51
CA GLU A 153 -3.78 6.50 -1.06
C GLU A 153 -4.47 5.45 -1.95
N ALA A 154 -4.27 5.52 -3.26
CA ALA A 154 -4.75 4.50 -4.19
C ALA A 154 -4.14 3.14 -3.89
N MET A 155 -2.83 3.09 -3.68
CA MET A 155 -2.11 1.88 -3.26
C MET A 155 -2.69 1.28 -1.99
N LEU A 156 -2.90 2.11 -0.96
CA LEU A 156 -3.47 1.67 0.33
C LEU A 156 -4.90 1.14 0.18
N LYS A 157 -5.72 1.72 -0.69
CA LYS A 157 -7.08 1.20 -0.97
C LYS A 157 -7.04 -0.23 -1.53
N PHE A 158 -6.17 -0.49 -2.51
CA PHE A 158 -5.97 -1.83 -3.07
C PHE A 158 -5.41 -2.79 -2.01
N TYR A 159 -4.37 -2.39 -1.32
CA TYR A 159 -3.75 -3.19 -0.26
C TYR A 159 -4.75 -3.60 0.82
N ARG A 160 -5.52 -2.64 1.34
CA ARG A 160 -6.57 -2.89 2.34
C ARG A 160 -7.65 -3.84 1.82
N GLY A 161 -7.98 -3.77 0.53
CA GLY A 161 -8.91 -4.71 -0.12
C GLY A 161 -8.45 -6.15 0.02
N PHE A 162 -7.22 -6.46 -0.35
CA PHE A 162 -6.63 -7.79 -0.21
C PHE A 162 -6.49 -8.21 1.26
N ARG A 163 -5.96 -7.35 2.10
CA ARG A 163 -5.70 -7.67 3.52
C ARG A 163 -6.99 -7.93 4.33
N LYS A 164 -8.08 -7.24 4.01
CA LYS A 164 -9.40 -7.52 4.62
C LYS A 164 -9.92 -8.92 4.32
N GLN A 165 -9.48 -9.52 3.23
CA GLN A 165 -9.79 -10.91 2.85
C GLN A 165 -8.74 -11.91 3.36
N GLY A 166 -7.77 -11.47 4.17
CA GLY A 166 -6.69 -12.33 4.67
C GLY A 166 -5.63 -12.70 3.62
N VAL A 167 -5.61 -12.02 2.49
CA VAL A 167 -4.66 -12.29 1.39
C VAL A 167 -3.34 -11.56 1.63
N ASN A 168 -2.22 -12.30 1.56
CA ASN A 168 -0.89 -11.71 1.57
C ASN A 168 -0.59 -11.01 0.25
N VAL A 169 0.18 -9.93 0.31
CA VAL A 169 0.55 -9.12 -0.85
C VAL A 169 2.05 -8.87 -0.82
N ASP A 170 2.74 -9.12 -1.92
CA ASP A 170 4.07 -8.59 -2.16
C ASP A 170 3.96 -7.24 -2.85
N VAL A 171 4.70 -6.24 -2.36
CA VAL A 171 4.77 -4.92 -2.99
C VAL A 171 6.08 -4.88 -3.77
N ILE A 172 5.96 -4.82 -5.10
CA ILE A 172 7.08 -5.02 -6.03
C ILE A 172 7.27 -3.85 -6.99
N ASP A 173 8.41 -3.77 -7.64
CA ASP A 173 8.67 -2.86 -8.75
C ASP A 173 8.50 -3.54 -10.12
N MET A 174 8.67 -2.76 -11.21
CA MET A 174 8.50 -3.26 -12.59
C MET A 174 9.59 -4.26 -13.02
N THR A 175 10.72 -4.36 -12.31
CA THR A 175 11.83 -5.24 -12.65
C THR A 175 11.62 -6.66 -12.12
N CYS A 176 10.79 -6.84 -11.10
CA CYS A 176 10.55 -8.13 -10.45
C CYS A 176 9.93 -9.14 -11.41
N GLU A 177 10.37 -10.39 -11.32
CA GLU A 177 9.77 -11.51 -12.05
C GLU A 177 8.35 -11.81 -11.53
N LEU A 178 7.44 -12.17 -12.46
CA LEU A 178 6.02 -12.35 -12.14
C LEU A 178 5.57 -13.81 -12.02
N ASP A 179 6.44 -14.77 -12.33
CA ASP A 179 6.10 -16.19 -12.50
C ASP A 179 5.46 -16.84 -11.28
N LYS A 180 5.78 -16.36 -10.07
CA LYS A 180 5.23 -16.89 -8.82
C LYS A 180 3.85 -16.32 -8.46
N TYR A 181 3.39 -15.29 -9.14
CA TYR A 181 2.14 -14.61 -8.81
C TYR A 181 0.97 -15.09 -9.66
N GLN A 182 -0.21 -15.10 -9.07
CA GLN A 182 -1.48 -15.37 -9.75
C GLN A 182 -2.24 -14.08 -10.07
N VAL A 183 -2.03 -13.05 -9.25
CA VAL A 183 -2.68 -11.74 -9.39
C VAL A 183 -1.63 -10.64 -9.35
N LEU A 184 -1.71 -9.74 -10.31
CA LEU A 184 -0.93 -8.50 -10.37
C LEU A 184 -1.88 -7.31 -10.30
N ALA A 185 -1.72 -6.46 -9.28
CA ALA A 185 -2.47 -5.22 -9.14
C ALA A 185 -1.60 -4.01 -9.49
N LEU A 186 -2.12 -3.13 -10.35
CA LEU A 186 -1.48 -1.90 -10.84
C LEU A 186 -2.32 -0.66 -10.48
N PRO A 187 -2.32 -0.21 -9.22
CA PRO A 187 -3.05 0.99 -8.83
C PRO A 187 -2.35 2.23 -9.39
N MET A 188 -2.97 2.96 -10.31
CA MET A 188 -2.46 4.23 -10.87
C MET A 188 -0.98 4.18 -11.29
N VAL A 189 -0.56 3.11 -11.96
CA VAL A 189 0.82 3.01 -12.47
C VAL A 189 0.94 3.88 -13.72
N TYR A 190 1.24 5.17 -13.50
CA TYR A 190 1.23 6.22 -14.49
C TYR A 190 2.25 5.99 -15.62
N MET A 191 3.48 5.64 -15.25
CA MET A 191 4.55 5.39 -16.21
C MET A 191 4.67 3.90 -16.49
N PHE A 192 4.73 3.54 -17.77
CA PHE A 192 5.15 2.20 -18.19
C PHE A 192 6.55 2.27 -18.77
N LYS A 193 7.52 1.73 -18.06
CA LYS A 193 8.93 1.64 -18.52
C LYS A 193 9.06 0.68 -19.68
N GLU A 194 10.13 0.80 -20.45
CA GLU A 194 10.38 -0.04 -21.61
C GLU A 194 10.25 -1.54 -21.27
N GLY A 195 9.53 -2.27 -22.10
CA GLY A 195 9.28 -3.70 -21.93
C GLY A 195 8.24 -4.09 -20.88
N PHE A 196 7.79 -3.19 -20.03
CA PHE A 196 6.87 -3.52 -18.94
C PHE A 196 5.49 -3.99 -19.44
N ALA A 197 4.90 -3.30 -20.43
CA ALA A 197 3.63 -3.74 -21.03
C ALA A 197 3.74 -5.15 -21.63
N LYS A 198 4.87 -5.50 -22.27
CA LYS A 198 5.13 -6.84 -22.78
C LYS A 198 5.21 -7.88 -21.67
N LYS A 199 5.85 -7.56 -20.54
CA LYS A 199 5.93 -8.43 -19.37
C LYS A 199 4.52 -8.71 -18.81
N ILE A 200 3.67 -7.68 -18.67
CA ILE A 200 2.29 -7.84 -18.21
C ILE A 200 1.48 -8.70 -19.18
N ARG A 201 1.60 -8.46 -20.48
CA ARG A 201 0.94 -9.29 -21.50
C ARG A 201 1.30 -10.77 -21.32
N SER A 202 2.58 -11.09 -21.25
CA SER A 202 3.03 -12.48 -21.04
C SER A 202 2.47 -13.07 -19.73
N PHE A 203 2.41 -12.29 -18.67
CA PHE A 203 1.81 -12.72 -17.41
C PHE A 203 0.33 -13.12 -17.57
N VAL A 204 -0.46 -12.31 -18.28
CA VAL A 204 -1.88 -12.59 -18.53
C VAL A 204 -2.05 -13.78 -19.48
N GLU A 205 -1.27 -13.84 -20.56
CA GLU A 205 -1.28 -14.98 -21.51
C GLU A 205 -0.94 -16.31 -20.86
N ASN A 206 -0.11 -16.30 -19.82
CA ASN A 206 0.22 -17.46 -18.99
C ASN A 206 -0.81 -17.76 -17.87
N GLY A 207 -1.96 -17.09 -17.87
CA GLY A 207 -3.07 -17.34 -16.96
C GLY A 207 -3.10 -16.46 -15.71
N GLY A 208 -2.24 -15.46 -15.60
CA GLY A 208 -2.27 -14.48 -14.54
C GLY A 208 -3.47 -13.53 -14.63
N THR A 209 -3.94 -13.07 -13.50
CA THR A 209 -5.02 -12.08 -13.41
C THR A 209 -4.45 -10.68 -13.20
N LEU A 210 -4.74 -9.76 -14.12
CA LEU A 210 -4.37 -8.36 -14.02
C LEU A 210 -5.54 -7.53 -13.45
N ILE A 211 -5.24 -6.71 -12.44
CA ILE A 211 -6.15 -5.68 -11.93
C ILE A 211 -5.45 -4.33 -12.12
N THR A 212 -6.03 -3.42 -12.86
CA THR A 212 -5.51 -2.07 -13.05
C THR A 212 -6.57 -1.03 -12.74
N SER A 213 -6.17 0.21 -12.57
CA SER A 213 -7.07 1.32 -12.34
C SER A 213 -6.90 2.42 -13.40
N TYR A 214 -7.75 3.43 -13.34
CA TYR A 214 -7.59 4.65 -14.12
C TYR A 214 -6.17 5.25 -13.95
N TRP A 215 -5.78 6.12 -14.87
CA TRP A 215 -4.51 6.83 -14.82
C TRP A 215 -3.30 5.89 -14.85
N SER A 216 -3.38 4.80 -15.62
CA SER A 216 -2.30 3.81 -15.78
C SER A 216 -1.80 3.77 -17.23
N GLY A 217 -0.49 3.62 -17.43
CA GLY A 217 0.15 3.53 -18.74
C GLY A 217 -0.03 4.78 -19.59
N ILE A 218 0.08 5.94 -18.97
CA ILE A 218 -0.08 7.26 -19.60
C ILE A 218 1.22 7.72 -20.27
N ALA A 219 2.36 7.53 -19.58
CA ALA A 219 3.66 8.04 -20.00
C ALA A 219 4.72 6.95 -20.05
N ASP A 220 5.80 7.21 -20.81
CA ASP A 220 7.02 6.41 -20.86
C ASP A 220 7.97 6.75 -19.70
N ASP A 221 9.14 6.11 -19.68
CA ASP A 221 10.17 6.29 -18.64
C ASP A 221 10.88 7.66 -18.69
N THR A 222 10.54 8.50 -19.67
CA THR A 222 11.01 9.89 -19.80
C THR A 222 9.89 10.90 -19.53
N ASP A 223 8.77 10.44 -18.97
CA ASP A 223 7.55 11.22 -18.67
C ASP A 223 6.91 11.86 -19.91
N ARG A 224 7.03 11.22 -21.08
CA ARG A 224 6.31 11.62 -22.28
C ARG A 224 5.08 10.75 -22.48
N CYS A 225 3.94 11.41 -22.71
CA CYS A 225 2.70 10.70 -22.98
C CYS A 225 2.81 9.79 -24.19
N TYR A 226 2.31 8.57 -24.04
CA TYR A 226 2.08 7.68 -25.15
C TYR A 226 0.98 8.22 -26.08
N LEU A 227 1.09 7.89 -27.36
CA LEU A 227 0.08 8.20 -28.37
C LEU A 227 -0.92 7.03 -28.48
N GLU A 228 -2.08 7.29 -29.14
CA GLU A 228 -3.09 6.28 -29.52
C GLU A 228 -4.02 5.79 -28.38
N GLY A 229 -3.94 6.38 -27.20
CA GLY A 229 -4.80 6.04 -26.06
C GLY A 229 -4.12 5.17 -25.00
N THR A 230 -4.82 4.92 -23.93
CA THR A 230 -4.28 4.26 -22.72
C THR A 230 -5.17 3.10 -22.27
N PRO A 231 -4.66 2.15 -21.44
CA PRO A 231 -3.26 1.97 -21.03
C PRO A 231 -2.37 1.50 -22.18
N HIS A 232 -1.25 2.16 -22.38
CA HIS A 232 -0.36 1.85 -23.50
C HIS A 232 0.12 0.39 -23.50
N GLY A 233 0.05 -0.25 -24.68
CA GLY A 233 0.48 -1.64 -24.87
C GLY A 233 -0.39 -2.70 -24.21
N LEU A 234 -1.48 -2.32 -23.54
CA LEU A 234 -2.41 -3.23 -22.85
C LEU A 234 -3.86 -3.08 -23.30
N MET A 235 -4.17 -2.19 -24.24
CA MET A 235 -5.53 -1.93 -24.67
C MET A 235 -6.25 -3.18 -25.20
N ASP A 236 -5.56 -4.02 -25.94
CA ASP A 236 -6.08 -5.28 -26.47
C ASP A 236 -6.14 -6.38 -25.39
N VAL A 237 -5.18 -6.43 -24.47
CA VAL A 237 -5.19 -7.35 -23.31
C VAL A 237 -6.41 -7.11 -22.44
N LEU A 238 -6.72 -5.84 -22.18
CA LEU A 238 -7.85 -5.41 -21.35
C LEU A 238 -9.16 -5.35 -22.15
N GLY A 239 -9.10 -5.32 -23.48
CA GLY A 239 -10.24 -5.15 -24.36
C GLY A 239 -10.90 -3.78 -24.23
N ILE A 240 -10.12 -2.73 -23.93
CA ILE A 240 -10.57 -1.35 -23.75
C ILE A 240 -9.61 -0.35 -24.36
N ARG A 241 -10.08 0.88 -24.54
CA ARG A 241 -9.23 2.06 -24.81
C ARG A 241 -9.80 3.24 -24.07
N SER A 242 -9.01 3.90 -23.24
CA SER A 242 -9.34 5.19 -22.69
C SER A 242 -8.92 6.27 -23.68
N THR A 243 -9.86 7.16 -24.03
CA THR A 243 -9.68 8.20 -25.05
C THR A 243 -9.73 9.61 -24.46
N GLU A 244 -10.44 9.78 -23.37
CA GLU A 244 -10.59 11.04 -22.66
C GLU A 244 -10.57 10.78 -21.16
N ILE A 245 -10.23 11.83 -20.41
CA ILE A 245 -10.18 11.77 -18.94
C ILE A 245 -10.92 13.00 -18.41
N ASP A 246 -11.99 12.76 -17.67
CA ASP A 246 -12.79 13.82 -17.04
C ASP A 246 -12.34 14.06 -15.60
N GLY A 247 -11.99 15.31 -15.27
CA GLY A 247 -11.64 15.74 -13.92
C GLY A 247 -12.88 16.23 -13.16
N LEU A 248 -13.23 15.56 -12.07
CA LEU A 248 -14.35 15.97 -11.23
C LEU A 248 -13.94 17.11 -10.28
N TYR A 249 -14.80 18.11 -10.11
CA TYR A 249 -14.62 19.14 -9.08
C TYR A 249 -14.72 18.56 -7.67
N ASP A 250 -14.22 19.26 -6.66
CA ASP A 250 -14.20 18.77 -5.27
C ASP A 250 -15.60 18.51 -4.69
N TRP A 251 -16.63 19.14 -5.22
CA TRP A 251 -18.03 18.95 -4.85
C TRP A 251 -18.76 17.92 -5.70
N GLU A 252 -18.13 17.39 -6.74
CA GLU A 252 -18.72 16.42 -7.64
C GLU A 252 -18.39 14.98 -7.19
N GLU A 253 -19.37 14.12 -7.37
CA GLU A 253 -19.24 12.70 -7.23
C GLU A 253 -19.90 12.03 -8.44
N ASN A 254 -19.30 10.97 -8.93
CA ASN A 254 -19.93 10.07 -9.88
C ASN A 254 -20.26 8.75 -9.19
N SER A 255 -21.14 7.94 -9.76
CA SER A 255 -21.55 6.67 -9.18
C SER A 255 -21.45 5.58 -10.22
N PHE A 256 -20.87 4.46 -9.84
CA PHE A 256 -20.91 3.22 -10.62
C PHE A 256 -22.04 2.32 -10.14
N VAL A 257 -22.88 1.93 -11.09
CA VAL A 257 -24.02 1.04 -10.87
C VAL A 257 -23.76 -0.30 -11.56
N PRO A 258 -23.94 -1.42 -10.86
CA PRO A 258 -23.77 -2.74 -11.45
C PRO A 258 -24.70 -2.97 -12.65
N VAL A 259 -24.16 -3.58 -13.70
CA VAL A 259 -24.98 -4.10 -14.81
C VAL A 259 -25.73 -5.34 -14.32
N ALA A 260 -27.01 -5.45 -14.68
CA ALA A 260 -27.82 -6.60 -14.30
C ALA A 260 -27.24 -7.90 -14.86
N GLY A 261 -27.11 -8.91 -13.99
CA GLY A 261 -26.56 -10.22 -14.36
C GLY A 261 -25.05 -10.22 -14.60
N ASN A 262 -24.31 -9.23 -14.06
CA ASN A 262 -22.86 -9.24 -14.15
C ASN A 262 -22.25 -10.50 -13.51
N GLU A 263 -21.16 -11.00 -14.10
CA GLU A 263 -20.55 -12.28 -13.72
C GLU A 263 -19.86 -12.29 -12.34
N LEU A 264 -19.61 -11.11 -11.75
CA LEU A 264 -19.02 -10.99 -10.41
C LEU A 264 -20.07 -10.87 -9.30
N GLY A 265 -21.36 -10.86 -9.63
CA GLY A 265 -22.44 -10.72 -8.65
C GLY A 265 -22.42 -9.37 -7.90
N LEU A 266 -21.92 -8.33 -8.54
CA LEU A 266 -21.92 -6.98 -7.98
C LEU A 266 -23.35 -6.46 -7.88
N ASP A 267 -23.74 -6.00 -6.69
CA ASP A 267 -25.11 -5.56 -6.37
C ASP A 267 -25.17 -4.16 -5.73
N LYS A 268 -24.03 -3.55 -5.45
CA LYS A 268 -23.92 -2.25 -4.77
C LYS A 268 -23.53 -1.13 -5.73
N THR A 269 -24.05 0.06 -5.48
CA THR A 269 -23.57 1.29 -6.10
C THR A 269 -22.34 1.77 -5.35
N TYR A 270 -21.33 2.20 -6.09
CA TYR A 270 -20.09 2.75 -5.53
C TYR A 270 -19.94 4.20 -5.97
N THR A 271 -19.49 5.04 -5.05
CA THR A 271 -19.18 6.44 -5.33
C THR A 271 -17.71 6.58 -5.75
N CYS A 272 -17.47 7.35 -6.79
CA CYS A 272 -16.13 7.69 -7.30
C CYS A 272 -15.91 9.20 -7.31
N LYS A 273 -14.66 9.57 -7.18
CA LYS A 273 -14.21 10.97 -7.11
C LYS A 273 -12.92 11.13 -7.90
N TYR A 274 -12.57 12.34 -8.15
CA TYR A 274 -11.31 12.83 -8.72
C TYR A 274 -11.23 12.75 -10.24
N LEU A 275 -11.11 11.58 -10.83
CA LEU A 275 -10.97 11.37 -12.25
C LEU A 275 -11.86 10.21 -12.74
N CYS A 276 -12.34 10.35 -13.97
CA CYS A 276 -13.05 9.29 -14.70
C CYS A 276 -12.43 9.13 -16.09
N ASP A 277 -11.97 7.93 -16.40
CA ASP A 277 -11.59 7.57 -17.77
C ASP A 277 -12.85 7.30 -18.59
N LEU A 278 -12.95 7.92 -19.76
CA LEU A 278 -13.99 7.61 -20.76
C LEU A 278 -13.48 6.46 -21.63
N VAL A 279 -14.09 5.31 -21.46
CA VAL A 279 -13.60 4.04 -21.98
C VAL A 279 -14.41 3.55 -23.16
N GLU A 280 -13.74 3.33 -24.30
CA GLU A 280 -14.28 2.57 -25.43
C GLU A 280 -14.10 1.07 -25.18
N LEU A 281 -15.15 0.28 -25.34
CA LEU A 281 -15.09 -1.18 -25.27
C LEU A 281 -14.50 -1.75 -26.57
N ARG A 282 -13.51 -2.63 -26.44
CA ARG A 282 -12.84 -3.34 -27.53
C ARG A 282 -12.76 -4.84 -27.22
N GLY A 283 -13.88 -5.40 -26.79
CA GLY A 283 -14.02 -6.82 -26.42
C GLY A 283 -14.19 -7.07 -24.93
N ALA A 284 -13.95 -6.10 -24.07
CA ALA A 284 -14.23 -6.21 -22.65
C ALA A 284 -15.74 -6.26 -22.36
N ARG A 285 -16.10 -6.87 -21.23
CA ARG A 285 -17.48 -6.87 -20.72
C ARG A 285 -17.65 -5.81 -19.66
N THR A 286 -18.73 -5.07 -19.76
CA THR A 286 -19.08 -4.07 -18.75
C THR A 286 -19.67 -4.75 -17.53
N LEU A 287 -19.08 -4.50 -16.37
CA LEU A 287 -19.59 -4.98 -15.08
C LEU A 287 -20.38 -3.89 -14.35
N MET A 288 -19.99 -2.64 -14.55
CA MET A 288 -20.62 -1.46 -13.96
C MET A 288 -20.63 -0.31 -14.97
N THR A 289 -21.63 0.54 -14.89
CA THR A 289 -21.72 1.77 -15.67
C THR A 289 -21.79 2.97 -14.75
N ASP A 290 -21.29 4.11 -15.21
CA ASP A 290 -21.52 5.36 -14.52
C ASP A 290 -22.97 5.86 -14.73
N ARG A 291 -23.35 6.88 -13.98
CA ARG A 291 -24.68 7.51 -14.07
C ARG A 291 -24.70 8.84 -14.81
N LYS A 292 -23.55 9.31 -15.32
CA LYS A 292 -23.50 10.55 -16.10
C LYS A 292 -23.75 10.34 -17.58
#